data_ab58d2597aff0ca67ea45f2593c7c9c9
#
_entry.id   ab58d2597aff0ca67ea45f2593c7c9c9
#
_cell.length_a   1.000
_cell.length_b   1.000
_cell.length_c   1.000
_cell.angle_alpha   90.00
_cell.angle_beta   90.00
_cell.angle_gamma   90.00
#
_symmetry.space_group_name_H-M   'P 1'
#
loop_
_entity.id
_entity.type
_entity.pdbx_description
1 polymer ?
#
loop_
_entity_poly.entity_id
_entity_poly.type
_entity_poly.pdbx_seq_one_letter_code
_entity_poly.pdbx_strand_id
1 'polypeptide(L)'
;MANSGILRLGNYLLIDRLGEGGMAEVFLAQYSGGEHSVGPQSQVVVKRIKPSLYKSTEFPVFREMFLNEAKLVRSLQHPNLARMYALLEAVDDDLGVKVPFIVGEYIRGVQLWELMRLGTQGFTGKGVPPAIAAFIAREMARGLGHAHAHKDPATGKAQPIIHRDISPENIMVSQDGLVKVIDFGVAKALGGFGPQTRTGIIKGKLAYMAPEQVTQKVVPATDVFGAGIVLHELLTGRRLFGGSNEYLVVSRVLKAEIPRPSSLNPGVPKELDDVTMKALSRDLRGRFADGNAMADALTAVLESVPALSGTTHHTIRDWVRKLTSEAKQVAQGWEEQESGLHVDVQNALAHSVAKGEDVV
;
A
#
# COMPACT_ATOMS: atom_id res chain seq x y z
N MET A 1 -16.77 17.92 26.26
CA MET A 1 -17.53 18.18 25.03
C MET A 1 -16.51 18.21 23.90
N ALA A 2 -16.42 17.16 23.10
CA ALA A 2 -15.52 17.14 21.95
C ALA A 2 -16.08 18.11 20.92
N ASN A 3 -15.27 19.08 20.55
CA ASN A 3 -15.59 20.08 19.54
C ASN A 3 -15.69 19.34 18.19
N SER A 4 -16.89 19.16 17.68
CA SER A 4 -17.16 18.59 16.34
C SER A 4 -16.82 19.58 15.23
N GLY A 5 -15.71 20.30 15.39
CA GLY A 5 -15.16 21.22 14.42
C GLY A 5 -14.62 20.42 13.23
N ILE A 6 -15.13 20.69 12.05
CA ILE A 6 -14.59 20.22 10.79
C ILE A 6 -13.13 20.69 10.71
N LEU A 7 -12.18 19.75 10.76
CA LEU A 7 -10.76 20.08 10.70
C LEU A 7 -10.41 20.66 9.33
N ARG A 8 -9.80 21.84 9.31
CA ARG A 8 -9.44 22.54 8.08
C ARG A 8 -7.93 22.78 8.01
N LEU A 9 -7.37 22.65 6.82
CA LEU A 9 -5.97 22.96 6.56
C LEU A 9 -5.87 23.81 5.29
N GLY A 10 -5.75 25.13 5.48
CA GLY A 10 -5.88 26.12 4.39
C GLY A 10 -7.23 26.01 3.69
N ASN A 11 -7.21 25.83 2.38
CA ASN A 11 -8.42 25.66 1.57
C ASN A 11 -8.94 24.22 1.48
N TYR A 12 -8.46 23.31 2.34
CA TYR A 12 -8.86 21.90 2.34
C TYR A 12 -9.63 21.56 3.61
N LEU A 13 -10.81 20.97 3.40
CA LEU A 13 -11.66 20.43 4.44
C LEU A 13 -11.29 18.97 4.63
N LEU A 14 -10.75 18.59 5.78
CA LEU A 14 -10.42 17.22 6.11
C LEU A 14 -11.69 16.47 6.49
N ILE A 15 -12.08 15.46 5.69
CA ILE A 15 -13.36 14.77 5.82
C ILE A 15 -13.21 13.52 6.71
N ASP A 16 -12.19 12.70 6.40
CA ASP A 16 -11.98 11.42 7.07
C ASP A 16 -10.49 11.08 7.13
N ARG A 17 -10.06 10.39 8.17
CA ARG A 17 -8.68 9.94 8.32
C ARG A 17 -8.51 8.58 7.64
N LEU A 18 -7.81 8.57 6.51
CA LEU A 18 -7.55 7.36 5.72
C LEU A 18 -6.44 6.49 6.31
N GLY A 19 -5.49 7.10 7.05
CA GLY A 19 -4.38 6.35 7.62
C GLY A 19 -3.48 7.19 8.50
N GLU A 20 -2.64 6.49 9.25
CA GLU A 20 -1.66 7.05 10.15
C GLU A 20 -0.35 6.27 10.07
N GLY A 21 0.74 6.96 9.71
CA GLY A 21 2.09 6.41 9.70
C GLY A 21 2.92 6.85 10.91
N GLY A 22 4.20 6.51 10.93
CA GLY A 22 5.11 6.92 12.02
C GLY A 22 5.18 8.42 12.22
N MET A 23 5.32 9.20 11.15
CA MET A 23 5.50 10.66 11.22
C MET A 23 4.36 11.48 10.60
N ALA A 24 3.43 10.87 9.88
CA ALA A 24 2.40 11.58 9.13
C ALA A 24 1.03 10.94 9.29
N GLU A 25 0.00 11.77 9.16
CA GLU A 25 -1.41 11.40 9.01
C GLU A 25 -1.88 11.68 7.59
N VAL A 26 -2.78 10.86 7.10
CA VAL A 26 -3.34 10.93 5.75
C VAL A 26 -4.84 11.08 5.84
N PHE A 27 -5.40 12.10 5.19
CA PHE A 27 -6.82 12.41 5.21
C PHE A 27 -7.42 12.40 3.81
N LEU A 28 -8.66 11.92 3.71
CA LEU A 28 -9.55 12.33 2.63
C LEU A 28 -9.93 13.78 2.85
N ALA A 29 -9.75 14.61 1.85
CA ALA A 29 -10.08 16.02 1.93
C ALA A 29 -10.84 16.51 0.70
N GLN A 30 -11.58 17.59 0.88
CA GLN A 30 -12.26 18.31 -0.17
C GLN A 30 -11.71 19.74 -0.26
N TYR A 31 -11.40 20.16 -1.47
CA TYR A 31 -11.01 21.54 -1.70
C TYR A 31 -12.22 22.48 -1.56
N SER A 32 -12.09 23.57 -0.81
CA SER A 32 -13.19 24.47 -0.43
C SER A 32 -12.97 25.93 -0.85
N GLY A 33 -12.00 26.27 -1.70
CA GLY A 33 -11.73 27.68 -2.02
C GLY A 33 -11.20 27.97 -3.42
N GLY A 34 -11.65 29.12 -4.00
CA GLY A 34 -11.03 29.95 -5.03
C GLY A 34 -10.76 29.39 -6.43
N GLU A 35 -10.61 30.31 -7.39
CA GLU A 35 -10.59 30.08 -8.84
C GLU A 35 -9.39 29.32 -9.44
N HIS A 36 -8.43 28.80 -8.68
CA HIS A 36 -7.15 28.31 -9.22
C HIS A 36 -6.73 26.93 -8.73
N SER A 37 -7.58 25.91 -8.87
CA SER A 37 -7.14 24.56 -8.52
C SER A 37 -7.94 23.48 -9.18
N VAL A 38 -7.33 22.30 -9.21
CA VAL A 38 -7.93 21.03 -9.53
C VAL A 38 -9.40 21.00 -9.09
N GLY A 39 -10.33 21.12 -10.02
CA GLY A 39 -11.77 21.35 -9.97
C GLY A 39 -12.47 21.45 -8.60
N PRO A 40 -13.38 22.35 -8.41
CA PRO A 40 -13.94 22.77 -7.11
C PRO A 40 -14.71 21.71 -6.32
N GLN A 41 -14.75 20.49 -6.78
CA GLN A 41 -15.42 19.37 -6.11
C GLN A 41 -14.58 18.08 -6.08
N SER A 42 -13.28 18.13 -6.41
CA SER A 42 -12.46 16.94 -6.42
C SER A 42 -12.02 16.55 -5.01
N GLN A 43 -12.28 15.31 -4.65
CA GLN A 43 -11.69 14.69 -3.48
C GLN A 43 -10.19 14.52 -3.71
N VAL A 44 -9.41 14.86 -2.70
CA VAL A 44 -7.95 14.75 -2.69
C VAL A 44 -7.49 14.04 -1.43
N VAL A 45 -6.25 13.59 -1.44
CA VAL A 45 -5.56 13.15 -0.24
C VAL A 45 -4.73 14.32 0.30
N VAL A 46 -4.84 14.57 1.60
CA VAL A 46 -3.97 15.50 2.33
C VAL A 46 -3.12 14.69 3.30
N LYS A 47 -1.79 14.79 3.16
CA LYS A 47 -0.81 14.18 4.06
C LYS A 47 -0.12 15.28 4.84
N ARG A 48 -0.18 15.24 6.19
CA ARG A 48 0.49 16.19 7.09
C ARG A 48 1.38 15.48 8.11
N ILE A 49 2.37 16.18 8.63
CA ILE A 49 3.14 15.69 9.78
C ILE A 49 2.21 15.63 11.00
N LYS A 50 2.37 14.60 11.83
CA LYS A 50 1.55 14.45 13.05
C LYS A 50 1.69 15.65 14.00
N PRO A 51 0.58 16.18 14.54
CA PRO A 51 0.60 17.25 15.52
C PRO A 51 1.50 16.99 16.73
N SER A 52 1.54 15.73 17.21
CA SER A 52 2.37 15.32 18.34
C SER A 52 3.88 15.52 18.14
N LEU A 53 4.34 15.55 16.88
CA LEU A 53 5.76 15.70 16.55
C LEU A 53 6.22 17.16 16.55
N TYR A 54 5.32 18.13 16.45
CA TYR A 54 5.71 19.57 16.38
C TYR A 54 6.42 20.07 17.63
N LYS A 55 6.19 19.41 18.78
CA LYS A 55 6.87 19.73 20.06
C LYS A 55 8.11 18.86 20.29
N SER A 56 8.42 17.94 19.40
CA SER A 56 9.60 17.07 19.50
C SER A 56 10.86 17.81 19.09
N THR A 57 11.97 17.53 19.76
CA THR A 57 13.31 17.98 19.37
C THR A 57 13.74 17.45 18.00
N GLU A 58 13.13 16.37 17.53
CA GLU A 58 13.36 15.74 16.22
C GLU A 58 12.51 16.35 15.10
N PHE A 59 11.61 17.30 15.41
CA PHE A 59 10.71 17.89 14.40
C PHE A 59 11.44 18.48 13.19
N PRO A 60 12.57 19.20 13.31
CA PRO A 60 13.30 19.70 12.15
C PRO A 60 13.71 18.59 11.18
N VAL A 61 14.11 17.43 11.70
CA VAL A 61 14.51 16.26 10.90
C VAL A 61 13.28 15.69 10.18
N PHE A 62 12.16 15.48 10.88
CA PHE A 62 10.92 14.99 10.27
C PHE A 62 10.39 15.95 9.20
N ARG A 63 10.47 17.26 9.44
CA ARG A 63 10.08 18.28 8.46
C ARG A 63 10.95 18.21 7.21
N GLU A 64 12.25 18.09 7.36
CA GLU A 64 13.18 17.98 6.23
C GLU A 64 12.91 16.70 5.43
N MET A 65 12.73 15.56 6.10
CA MET A 65 12.36 14.29 5.46
C MET A 65 11.07 14.42 4.67
N PHE A 66 10.05 15.03 5.24
CA PHE A 66 8.74 15.26 4.61
C PHE A 66 8.86 16.14 3.35
N LEU A 67 9.61 17.25 3.45
CA LEU A 67 9.84 18.16 2.32
C LEU A 67 10.66 17.51 1.20
N ASN A 68 11.64 16.69 1.53
CA ASN A 68 12.46 15.97 0.55
C ASN A 68 11.64 14.88 -0.17
N GLU A 69 10.79 14.15 0.55
CA GLU A 69 9.81 13.24 -0.07
C GLU A 69 8.96 13.97 -1.11
N ALA A 70 8.37 15.08 -0.70
CA ALA A 70 7.52 15.89 -1.58
C ALA A 70 8.24 16.38 -2.85
N LYS A 71 9.48 16.86 -2.71
CA LYS A 71 10.27 17.33 -3.88
C LYS A 71 10.55 16.22 -4.88
N LEU A 72 10.90 15.03 -4.41
CA LEU A 72 11.20 13.87 -5.28
C LEU A 72 9.95 13.36 -5.98
N VAL A 73 8.86 13.18 -5.24
CA VAL A 73 7.61 12.61 -5.79
C VAL A 73 6.92 13.58 -6.77
N ARG A 74 7.09 14.89 -6.58
CA ARG A 74 6.48 15.92 -7.46
C ARG A 74 6.87 15.78 -8.93
N SER A 75 8.08 15.30 -9.22
CA SER A 75 8.57 15.12 -10.59
C SER A 75 8.03 13.85 -11.28
N LEU A 76 7.47 12.92 -10.51
CA LEU A 76 6.98 11.64 -11.01
C LEU A 76 5.55 11.75 -11.52
N GLN A 77 5.35 11.53 -12.84
CA GLN A 77 4.03 11.49 -13.47
C GLN A 77 3.90 10.21 -14.30
N HIS A 78 3.15 9.25 -13.77
CA HIS A 78 2.92 7.97 -14.44
C HIS A 78 1.55 7.40 -14.04
N PRO A 79 0.80 6.74 -14.93
CA PRO A 79 -0.51 6.17 -14.60
C PRO A 79 -0.48 5.18 -13.42
N ASN A 80 0.63 4.48 -13.22
CA ASN A 80 0.80 3.52 -12.12
C ASN A 80 1.46 4.12 -10.87
N LEU A 81 1.58 5.44 -10.76
CA LEU A 81 2.01 6.15 -9.55
C LEU A 81 0.89 7.07 -9.07
N ALA A 82 0.72 7.17 -7.77
CA ALA A 82 -0.16 8.20 -7.20
C ALA A 82 0.42 9.58 -7.46
N ARG A 83 -0.40 10.47 -8.05
CA ARG A 83 0.04 11.81 -8.42
C ARG A 83 0.08 12.72 -7.21
N MET A 84 1.19 13.42 -7.02
CA MET A 84 1.27 14.55 -6.11
C MET A 84 0.87 15.83 -6.88
N TYR A 85 -0.07 16.60 -6.33
CA TYR A 85 -0.53 17.85 -6.93
C TYR A 85 0.24 19.05 -6.41
N ALA A 86 0.42 19.14 -5.09
CA ALA A 86 1.06 20.28 -4.47
C ALA A 86 1.73 19.95 -3.13
N LEU A 87 2.77 20.73 -2.79
CA LEU A 87 3.29 20.89 -1.44
C LEU A 87 2.94 22.31 -1.02
N LEU A 88 2.17 22.45 0.03
CA LEU A 88 1.62 23.70 0.53
C LEU A 88 1.96 23.90 2.00
N GLU A 89 1.76 25.11 2.49
CA GLU A 89 1.82 25.43 3.92
C GLU A 89 0.58 26.24 4.32
N ALA A 90 0.00 25.89 5.45
CA ALA A 90 -1.12 26.61 6.06
C ALA A 90 -1.00 26.63 7.59
N VAL A 91 -1.72 27.52 8.23
CA VAL A 91 -1.89 27.47 9.68
C VAL A 91 -2.78 26.28 10.00
N ASP A 92 -2.32 25.45 10.90
CA ASP A 92 -3.10 24.33 11.46
C ASP A 92 -3.93 24.90 12.62
N ASP A 93 -5.24 24.78 12.55
CA ASP A 93 -6.16 25.40 13.51
C ASP A 93 -5.99 24.81 14.92
N ASP A 94 -5.59 23.52 15.04
CA ASP A 94 -5.36 22.88 16.33
C ASP A 94 -4.03 23.31 16.97
N LEU A 95 -3.01 23.58 16.14
CA LEU A 95 -1.66 23.88 16.61
C LEU A 95 -1.36 25.39 16.68
N GLY A 96 -2.12 26.22 15.96
CA GLY A 96 -1.87 27.65 15.81
C GLY A 96 -0.55 28.00 15.11
N VAL A 97 0.07 27.04 14.41
CA VAL A 97 1.36 27.20 13.71
C VAL A 97 1.25 26.84 12.25
N LYS A 98 2.13 27.42 11.43
CA LYS A 98 2.21 27.11 10.00
C LYS A 98 2.88 25.74 9.77
N VAL A 99 2.19 24.85 9.08
CA VAL A 99 2.60 23.47 8.84
C VAL A 99 2.66 23.16 7.35
N PRO A 100 3.66 22.37 6.89
CA PRO A 100 3.68 21.85 5.54
C PRO A 100 2.73 20.67 5.40
N PHE A 101 2.07 20.58 4.24
CA PHE A 101 1.25 19.43 3.88
C PHE A 101 1.32 19.14 2.38
N ILE A 102 1.13 17.87 2.04
CA ILE A 102 1.11 17.38 0.67
C ILE A 102 -0.34 17.16 0.25
N VAL A 103 -0.68 17.64 -0.95
CA VAL A 103 -1.96 17.35 -1.61
C VAL A 103 -1.70 16.39 -2.77
N GLY A 104 -2.42 15.28 -2.80
CA GLY A 104 -2.26 14.25 -3.80
C GLY A 104 -3.57 13.67 -4.31
N GLU A 105 -3.44 12.78 -5.26
CA GLU A 105 -4.53 12.05 -5.89
C GLU A 105 -5.27 11.18 -4.87
N TYR A 106 -6.59 11.32 -4.78
CA TYR A 106 -7.43 10.36 -4.09
C TYR A 106 -7.78 9.21 -5.05
N ILE A 107 -7.30 8.03 -4.74
CA ILE A 107 -7.56 6.81 -5.51
C ILE A 107 -8.79 6.13 -4.93
N ARG A 108 -9.93 6.22 -5.65
CA ARG A 108 -11.13 5.46 -5.27
C ARG A 108 -10.89 3.98 -5.53
N GLY A 109 -10.49 3.25 -4.50
CA GLY A 109 -10.07 1.86 -4.64
C GLY A 109 -9.78 1.22 -3.30
N VAL A 110 -9.11 0.08 -3.35
CA VAL A 110 -8.78 -0.77 -2.21
C VAL A 110 -7.28 -1.01 -2.18
N GLN A 111 -6.69 -1.06 -1.01
CA GLN A 111 -5.28 -1.45 -0.85
C GLN A 111 -5.10 -2.92 -1.24
N LEU A 112 -3.97 -3.22 -1.86
CA LEU A 112 -3.70 -4.59 -2.34
C LEU A 112 -3.69 -5.62 -1.21
N TRP A 113 -3.21 -5.25 -0.01
CA TRP A 113 -3.23 -6.16 1.14
C TRP A 113 -4.64 -6.63 1.50
N GLU A 114 -5.62 -5.73 1.40
CA GLU A 114 -7.03 -6.04 1.68
C GLU A 114 -7.61 -6.96 0.59
N LEU A 115 -7.34 -6.66 -0.70
CA LEU A 115 -7.71 -7.54 -1.81
C LEU A 115 -7.07 -8.92 -1.70
N MET A 116 -5.82 -8.99 -1.27
CA MET A 116 -5.15 -10.27 -1.00
C MET A 116 -5.85 -11.03 0.12
N ARG A 117 -6.18 -10.36 1.22
CA ARG A 117 -6.91 -10.98 2.33
C ARG A 117 -8.26 -11.55 1.89
N LEU A 118 -9.00 -10.81 1.08
CA LEU A 118 -10.28 -11.26 0.53
C LEU A 118 -10.09 -12.37 -0.50
N GLY A 119 -9.21 -12.17 -1.49
CA GLY A 119 -8.99 -13.09 -2.60
C GLY A 119 -8.29 -14.39 -2.21
N THR A 120 -7.53 -14.40 -1.10
CA THR A 120 -6.84 -15.58 -0.57
C THR A 120 -7.52 -16.16 0.66
N GLN A 121 -8.72 -15.66 1.02
CA GLN A 121 -9.46 -16.07 2.22
C GLN A 121 -8.59 -16.02 3.50
N GLY A 122 -7.86 -14.90 3.69
CA GLY A 122 -7.01 -14.68 4.86
C GLY A 122 -5.65 -15.39 4.81
N PHE A 123 -5.04 -15.51 3.64
CA PHE A 123 -3.75 -16.19 3.42
C PHE A 123 -3.77 -17.69 3.75
N THR A 124 -4.85 -18.37 3.41
CA THR A 124 -5.03 -19.82 3.65
C THR A 124 -4.27 -20.73 2.66
N GLY A 125 -3.42 -20.14 1.80
CA GLY A 125 -2.66 -20.89 0.79
C GLY A 125 -3.37 -21.00 -0.56
N LYS A 126 -4.46 -20.26 -0.77
CA LYS A 126 -5.15 -20.14 -2.05
C LYS A 126 -4.78 -18.80 -2.67
N GLY A 127 -3.96 -18.81 -3.72
CA GLY A 127 -3.50 -17.59 -4.39
C GLY A 127 -4.59 -16.85 -5.17
N VAL A 128 -4.28 -15.63 -5.53
CA VAL A 128 -5.03 -14.84 -6.52
C VAL A 128 -4.84 -15.51 -7.91
N PRO A 129 -5.82 -15.46 -8.83
CA PRO A 129 -5.65 -16.02 -10.16
C PRO A 129 -4.34 -15.53 -10.81
N PRO A 130 -3.49 -16.43 -11.36
CA PRO A 130 -2.15 -16.07 -11.84
C PRO A 130 -2.13 -14.94 -12.87
N ALA A 131 -3.14 -14.86 -13.73
CA ALA A 131 -3.28 -13.78 -14.71
C ALA A 131 -3.46 -12.40 -14.06
N ILE A 132 -4.29 -12.33 -13.01
CA ILE A 132 -4.51 -11.11 -12.21
C ILE A 132 -3.24 -10.74 -11.43
N ALA A 133 -2.59 -11.72 -10.80
CA ALA A 133 -1.34 -11.50 -10.06
C ALA A 133 -0.22 -10.96 -10.97
N ALA A 134 -0.04 -11.56 -12.15
CA ALA A 134 0.94 -11.13 -13.15
C ALA A 134 0.65 -9.70 -13.66
N PHE A 135 -0.62 -9.39 -13.93
CA PHE A 135 -1.04 -8.06 -14.37
C PHE A 135 -0.75 -7.00 -13.30
N ILE A 136 -1.16 -7.22 -12.05
CA ILE A 136 -0.91 -6.29 -10.94
C ILE A 136 0.59 -6.07 -10.76
N ALA A 137 1.39 -7.13 -10.78
CA ALA A 137 2.85 -7.03 -10.65
C ALA A 137 3.49 -6.27 -11.81
N ARG A 138 2.99 -6.45 -13.07
CA ARG A 138 3.45 -5.70 -14.23
C ARG A 138 3.18 -4.20 -14.09
N GLU A 139 1.96 -3.83 -13.73
CA GLU A 139 1.60 -2.43 -13.57
C GLU A 139 2.39 -1.75 -12.43
N MET A 140 2.56 -2.46 -11.30
CA MET A 140 3.42 -2.01 -10.21
C MET A 140 4.87 -1.81 -10.71
N ALA A 141 5.43 -2.77 -11.43
CA ALA A 141 6.78 -2.70 -11.97
C ALA A 141 6.96 -1.55 -12.97
N ARG A 142 5.94 -1.24 -13.81
CA ARG A 142 5.94 -0.07 -14.72
C ARG A 142 6.05 1.24 -13.94
N GLY A 143 5.27 1.41 -12.88
CA GLY A 143 5.36 2.58 -12.01
C GLY A 143 6.76 2.74 -11.41
N LEU A 144 7.31 1.67 -10.85
CA LEU A 144 8.68 1.64 -10.31
C LEU A 144 9.73 1.94 -11.38
N GLY A 145 9.61 1.33 -12.56
CA GLY A 145 10.53 1.56 -13.69
C GLY A 145 10.57 3.01 -14.13
N HIS A 146 9.42 3.70 -14.14
CA HIS A 146 9.37 5.14 -14.40
C HIS A 146 10.17 5.93 -13.37
N ALA A 147 10.03 5.64 -12.07
CA ALA A 147 10.79 6.28 -11.01
C ALA A 147 12.30 5.94 -11.08
N HIS A 148 12.65 4.71 -11.42
CA HIS A 148 14.04 4.27 -11.60
C HIS A 148 14.73 4.94 -12.79
N ALA A 149 13.99 5.28 -13.84
CA ALA A 149 14.50 5.98 -15.03
C ALA A 149 14.57 7.50 -14.87
N HIS A 150 14.22 8.04 -13.67
CA HIS A 150 14.21 9.47 -13.45
C HIS A 150 15.59 10.10 -13.68
N LYS A 151 15.58 11.29 -14.27
CA LYS A 151 16.76 12.13 -14.49
C LYS A 151 16.57 13.48 -13.79
N ASP A 152 17.64 13.99 -13.22
CA ASP A 152 17.66 15.34 -12.66
C ASP A 152 17.29 16.37 -13.76
N PRO A 153 16.24 17.17 -13.59
CA PRO A 153 15.76 18.09 -14.62
C PRO A 153 16.77 19.19 -14.97
N ALA A 154 17.65 19.56 -14.04
CA ALA A 154 18.62 20.64 -14.25
C ALA A 154 19.88 20.15 -14.99
N THR A 155 20.29 18.91 -14.71
CA THR A 155 21.57 18.36 -15.22
C THR A 155 21.39 17.30 -16.30
N GLY A 156 20.18 16.72 -16.45
CA GLY A 156 19.90 15.58 -17.34
C GLY A 156 20.57 14.27 -16.89
N LYS A 157 21.30 14.26 -15.78
CA LYS A 157 21.97 13.06 -15.27
C LYS A 157 20.97 12.07 -14.67
N ALA A 158 21.26 10.77 -14.82
CA ALA A 158 20.46 9.74 -14.17
C ALA A 158 20.45 9.94 -12.65
N GLN A 159 19.27 10.01 -12.07
CA GLN A 159 19.00 10.15 -10.63
C GLN A 159 17.84 9.23 -10.26
N PRO A 160 18.05 7.91 -10.20
CA PRO A 160 16.98 6.96 -9.92
C PRO A 160 16.30 7.26 -8.59
N ILE A 161 14.97 7.31 -8.61
CA ILE A 161 14.16 7.43 -7.39
C ILE A 161 13.71 6.02 -6.99
N ILE A 162 14.18 5.56 -5.83
CA ILE A 162 13.93 4.23 -5.32
C ILE A 162 12.87 4.31 -4.23
N HIS A 163 11.85 3.46 -4.31
CA HIS A 163 10.71 3.48 -3.40
C HIS A 163 11.07 2.99 -1.97
N ARG A 164 11.87 1.93 -1.84
CA ARG A 164 12.41 1.37 -0.58
C ARG A 164 11.39 0.77 0.39
N ASP A 165 10.11 0.83 0.08
CA ASP A 165 9.03 0.35 0.93
C ASP A 165 7.89 -0.31 0.12
N ILE A 166 8.26 -1.14 -0.86
CA ILE A 166 7.29 -1.89 -1.64
C ILE A 166 6.67 -2.97 -0.78
N SER A 167 5.36 -2.87 -0.58
CA SER A 167 4.54 -3.81 0.19
C SER A 167 3.08 -3.72 -0.30
N PRO A 168 2.21 -4.69 -0.03
CA PRO A 168 0.82 -4.63 -0.44
C PRO A 168 0.03 -3.43 0.13
N GLU A 169 0.46 -2.87 1.26
CA GLU A 169 -0.13 -1.66 1.85
C GLU A 169 0.14 -0.41 1.00
N ASN A 170 1.25 -0.40 0.24
CA ASN A 170 1.65 0.74 -0.59
C ASN A 170 1.24 0.56 -2.07
N ILE A 171 0.32 -0.36 -2.35
CA ILE A 171 -0.28 -0.58 -3.67
C ILE A 171 -1.79 -0.41 -3.57
N MET A 172 -2.34 0.47 -4.39
CA MET A 172 -3.79 0.68 -4.53
C MET A 172 -4.28 0.07 -5.83
N VAL A 173 -5.44 -0.56 -5.80
CA VAL A 173 -6.17 -0.98 -7.00
C VAL A 173 -7.48 -0.20 -7.04
N SER A 174 -7.64 0.63 -8.07
CA SER A 174 -8.82 1.49 -8.21
C SER A 174 -10.07 0.70 -8.59
N GLN A 175 -11.25 1.32 -8.40
CA GLN A 175 -12.52 0.76 -8.84
C GLN A 175 -12.61 0.58 -10.37
N ASP A 176 -11.72 1.23 -11.13
CA ASP A 176 -11.60 1.10 -12.60
C ASP A 176 -10.54 0.09 -13.03
N GLY A 177 -9.89 -0.59 -12.06
CA GLY A 177 -8.87 -1.61 -12.30
C GLY A 177 -7.46 -1.06 -12.53
N LEU A 178 -7.21 0.22 -12.26
CA LEU A 178 -5.87 0.80 -12.31
C LEU A 178 -5.08 0.41 -11.06
N VAL A 179 -3.84 -0.01 -11.26
CA VAL A 179 -2.90 -0.32 -10.17
C VAL A 179 -1.98 0.88 -9.97
N LYS A 180 -1.87 1.38 -8.76
CA LYS A 180 -1.05 2.54 -8.43
C LYS A 180 -0.17 2.28 -7.21
N VAL A 181 1.11 2.59 -7.34
CA VAL A 181 2.06 2.64 -6.22
C VAL A 181 1.87 3.97 -5.49
N ILE A 182 1.77 3.91 -4.17
CA ILE A 182 1.61 5.06 -3.28
C ILE A 182 2.79 5.14 -2.31
N ASP A 183 2.99 6.30 -1.67
CA ASP A 183 3.91 6.51 -0.54
C ASP A 183 5.36 6.07 -0.78
N PHE A 184 6.10 6.83 -1.60
CA PHE A 184 7.55 6.65 -1.74
C PHE A 184 8.26 6.80 -0.37
N GLY A 185 8.93 5.75 0.08
CA GLY A 185 9.57 5.68 1.40
C GLY A 185 10.85 6.53 1.52
N VAL A 186 10.83 7.79 1.04
CA VAL A 186 12.00 8.70 1.06
C VAL A 186 12.44 8.99 2.50
N ALA A 187 11.52 8.94 3.45
CA ALA A 187 11.83 9.06 4.87
C ALA A 187 12.87 8.02 5.35
N LYS A 188 12.89 6.83 4.74
CA LYS A 188 13.89 5.79 5.01
C LYS A 188 15.28 6.10 4.40
N ALA A 189 15.37 7.11 3.53
CA ALA A 189 16.65 7.47 2.88
C ALA A 189 17.61 8.25 3.77
N LEU A 190 17.10 9.04 4.72
CA LEU A 190 17.87 10.03 5.46
C LEU A 190 18.33 9.58 6.84
N GLY A 191 17.89 8.45 7.30
CA GLY A 191 18.33 8.04 8.62
C GLY A 191 17.95 6.64 9.00
N GLY A 192 18.57 5.64 8.46
CA GLY A 192 18.60 4.32 9.09
C GLY A 192 17.36 3.97 9.95
N PHE A 193 17.29 2.84 10.50
CA PHE A 193 16.27 2.47 11.50
C PHE A 193 16.25 3.50 12.64
N GLY A 194 15.43 4.58 12.49
CA GLY A 194 15.27 5.60 13.53
C GLY A 194 14.61 5.01 14.78
N PRO A 195 14.58 5.72 15.93
CA PRO A 195 14.09 5.23 17.22
C PRO A 195 12.61 4.80 17.23
N GLN A 196 11.89 4.91 16.12
CA GLN A 196 10.50 4.46 15.96
C GLN A 196 10.33 2.94 15.79
N THR A 197 11.39 2.14 15.96
CA THR A 197 11.33 0.67 16.00
C THR A 197 10.50 0.11 17.18
N ARG A 198 9.82 0.94 17.95
CA ARG A 198 9.11 0.51 19.18
C ARG A 198 7.65 0.12 19.04
N THR A 199 7.05 0.18 17.86
CA THR A 199 5.64 -0.24 17.68
C THR A 199 5.53 -1.37 16.64
N GLY A 200 4.74 -2.40 16.96
CA GLY A 200 4.57 -3.64 16.18
C GLY A 200 4.21 -3.50 14.68
N ILE A 201 3.98 -2.29 14.21
CA ILE A 201 3.74 -1.92 12.80
C ILE A 201 4.98 -2.22 11.92
N ILE A 202 6.20 -2.14 12.47
CA ILE A 202 7.45 -2.39 11.72
C ILE A 202 7.60 -3.86 11.36
N LYS A 203 7.09 -4.76 12.19
CA LYS A 203 7.23 -6.21 11.99
C LYS A 203 6.68 -6.69 10.63
N GLY A 204 5.56 -6.13 10.16
CA GLY A 204 4.98 -6.45 8.86
C GLY A 204 5.83 -5.98 7.68
N LYS A 205 6.40 -4.78 7.76
CA LYS A 205 7.17 -4.15 6.68
C LYS A 205 8.56 -4.78 6.46
N LEU A 206 9.20 -5.31 7.51
CA LEU A 206 10.48 -6.02 7.39
C LEU A 206 10.40 -7.24 6.46
N ALA A 207 9.24 -7.88 6.35
CA ALA A 207 9.02 -9.04 5.50
C ALA A 207 9.14 -8.75 4.00
N TYR A 208 9.08 -7.48 3.59
CA TYR A 208 9.20 -7.03 2.20
C TYR A 208 10.55 -6.37 1.88
N MET A 209 11.47 -6.35 2.85
CA MET A 209 12.79 -5.76 2.70
C MET A 209 13.67 -6.61 1.77
N ALA A 210 14.46 -5.94 0.93
CA ALA A 210 15.49 -6.62 0.15
C ALA A 210 16.77 -6.84 0.99
N PRO A 211 17.56 -7.90 0.71
CA PRO A 211 18.78 -8.21 1.47
C PRO A 211 19.75 -7.05 1.58
N GLU A 212 19.97 -6.30 0.51
CA GLU A 212 20.89 -5.16 0.46
C GLU A 212 20.43 -3.93 1.26
N GLN A 213 19.15 -3.85 1.63
CA GLN A 213 18.65 -2.78 2.50
C GLN A 213 19.22 -2.91 3.93
N VAL A 214 19.54 -4.12 4.36
CA VAL A 214 20.21 -4.36 5.66
C VAL A 214 21.57 -3.67 5.69
N THR A 215 22.27 -3.62 4.55
CA THR A 215 23.59 -2.96 4.40
C THR A 215 23.49 -1.55 3.85
N GLN A 216 22.28 -0.99 3.72
CA GLN A 216 21.97 0.35 3.18
C GLN A 216 22.50 0.60 1.75
N LYS A 217 22.77 -0.44 0.97
CA LYS A 217 23.21 -0.34 -0.43
C LYS A 217 22.01 -0.42 -1.36
N VAL A 218 21.15 0.60 -1.33
CA VAL A 218 19.88 0.63 -2.05
C VAL A 218 20.10 1.02 -3.52
N VAL A 219 19.55 0.21 -4.43
CA VAL A 219 19.62 0.37 -5.88
C VAL A 219 18.21 0.12 -6.49
N PRO A 220 17.94 0.47 -7.77
CA PRO A 220 16.64 0.19 -8.39
C PRO A 220 16.16 -1.26 -8.24
N ALA A 221 17.07 -2.24 -8.34
CA ALA A 221 16.78 -3.65 -8.13
C ALA A 221 16.27 -3.98 -6.71
N THR A 222 16.44 -3.10 -5.73
CA THR A 222 15.89 -3.24 -4.37
C THR A 222 14.36 -3.30 -4.39
N ASP A 223 13.72 -2.40 -5.15
CA ASP A 223 12.26 -2.39 -5.27
C ASP A 223 11.76 -3.60 -6.04
N VAL A 224 12.56 -4.13 -6.99
CA VAL A 224 12.25 -5.36 -7.72
C VAL A 224 12.13 -6.57 -6.77
N PHE A 225 12.98 -6.65 -5.75
CA PHE A 225 12.88 -7.73 -4.76
C PHE A 225 11.58 -7.64 -3.96
N GLY A 226 11.22 -6.44 -3.48
CA GLY A 226 9.94 -6.20 -2.82
C GLY A 226 8.74 -6.54 -3.71
N ALA A 227 8.79 -6.15 -4.99
CA ALA A 227 7.77 -6.50 -5.99
C ALA A 227 7.70 -8.01 -6.23
N GLY A 228 8.84 -8.70 -6.22
CA GLY A 228 8.93 -10.17 -6.29
C GLY A 228 8.25 -10.85 -5.11
N ILE A 229 8.43 -10.32 -3.87
CA ILE A 229 7.73 -10.83 -2.68
C ILE A 229 6.21 -10.67 -2.84
N VAL A 230 5.75 -9.48 -3.25
CA VAL A 230 4.32 -9.21 -3.48
C VAL A 230 3.75 -10.17 -4.51
N LEU A 231 4.44 -10.39 -5.64
CA LEU A 231 4.01 -11.33 -6.68
C LEU A 231 3.96 -12.76 -6.15
N HIS A 232 4.98 -13.21 -5.42
CA HIS A 232 5.00 -14.55 -4.82
C HIS A 232 3.81 -14.77 -3.87
N GLU A 233 3.53 -13.81 -3.00
CA GLU A 233 2.42 -13.87 -2.06
C GLU A 233 1.05 -13.83 -2.76
N LEU A 234 0.90 -13.03 -3.83
CA LEU A 234 -0.29 -13.06 -4.69
C LEU A 234 -0.53 -14.45 -5.29
N LEU A 235 0.51 -15.06 -5.85
CA LEU A 235 0.43 -16.35 -6.53
C LEU A 235 0.14 -17.52 -5.58
N THR A 236 0.69 -17.46 -4.36
CA THR A 236 0.64 -18.59 -3.41
C THR A 236 -0.42 -18.44 -2.33
N GLY A 237 -0.93 -17.23 -2.08
CA GLY A 237 -1.79 -16.92 -0.93
C GLY A 237 -1.11 -17.18 0.41
N ARG A 238 0.22 -17.10 0.47
CA ARG A 238 1.02 -17.34 1.68
C ARG A 238 2.06 -16.26 1.86
N ARG A 239 2.29 -15.85 3.12
CA ARG A 239 3.41 -14.98 3.47
C ARG A 239 4.74 -15.67 3.14
N LEU A 240 5.63 -14.97 2.40
CA LEU A 240 6.94 -15.51 2.04
C LEU A 240 7.92 -15.44 3.22
N PHE A 241 8.05 -14.28 3.82
CA PHE A 241 8.97 -14.07 4.94
C PHE A 241 8.20 -13.67 6.21
N GLY A 242 7.62 -14.65 6.90
CA GLY A 242 6.98 -14.44 8.20
C GLY A 242 7.92 -14.78 9.36
N GLY A 243 7.62 -14.33 10.58
CA GLY A 243 8.38 -14.71 11.78
C GLY A 243 7.73 -14.21 13.06
N SER A 244 8.04 -14.84 14.21
CA SER A 244 7.53 -14.43 15.52
C SER A 244 8.19 -13.12 16.01
N ASN A 245 9.40 -12.81 15.56
CA ASN A 245 10.13 -11.59 15.87
C ASN A 245 10.88 -11.04 14.64
N GLU A 246 11.38 -9.81 14.74
CA GLU A 246 12.08 -9.10 13.66
C GLU A 246 13.38 -9.81 13.22
N TYR A 247 14.13 -10.34 14.16
CA TYR A 247 15.36 -11.07 13.85
C TYR A 247 15.10 -12.29 12.95
N LEU A 248 14.06 -13.06 13.25
CA LEU A 248 13.68 -14.21 12.42
C LEU A 248 13.22 -13.79 11.02
N VAL A 249 12.48 -12.69 10.90
CA VAL A 249 12.06 -12.15 9.60
C VAL A 249 13.28 -11.76 8.77
N VAL A 250 14.19 -10.95 9.33
CA VAL A 250 15.43 -10.52 8.64
C VAL A 250 16.30 -11.72 8.28
N SER A 251 16.46 -12.68 9.20
CA SER A 251 17.22 -13.91 8.93
C SER A 251 16.62 -14.70 7.75
N ARG A 252 15.28 -14.78 7.65
CA ARG A 252 14.60 -15.46 6.53
C ARG A 252 14.79 -14.71 5.22
N VAL A 253 14.69 -13.39 5.20
CA VAL A 253 14.99 -12.57 4.03
C VAL A 253 16.40 -12.85 3.51
N LEU A 254 17.38 -12.96 4.42
CA LEU A 254 18.77 -13.16 4.05
C LEU A 254 19.10 -14.60 3.62
N LYS A 255 18.48 -15.61 4.21
CA LYS A 255 18.98 -17.00 4.14
C LYS A 255 17.95 -18.06 3.80
N ALA A 256 16.63 -17.83 4.02
CA ALA A 256 15.64 -18.88 3.81
C ALA A 256 15.57 -19.30 2.33
N GLU A 257 15.37 -20.59 2.08
CA GLU A 257 15.02 -21.07 0.75
C GLU A 257 13.68 -20.47 0.31
N ILE A 258 13.62 -20.02 -0.93
CA ILE A 258 12.43 -19.44 -1.53
C ILE A 258 11.78 -20.52 -2.40
N PRO A 259 10.61 -21.07 -2.01
CA PRO A 259 9.93 -22.08 -2.82
C PRO A 259 9.39 -21.45 -4.11
N ARG A 260 9.44 -22.19 -5.20
CA ARG A 260 8.79 -21.76 -6.44
C ARG A 260 7.28 -21.63 -6.22
N PRO A 261 6.63 -20.59 -6.71
CA PRO A 261 5.17 -20.44 -6.60
C PRO A 261 4.40 -21.67 -7.09
N SER A 262 4.80 -22.29 -8.21
CA SER A 262 4.16 -23.49 -8.75
C SER A 262 4.24 -24.71 -7.82
N SER A 263 5.25 -24.79 -6.96
CA SER A 263 5.34 -25.86 -5.95
C SER A 263 4.28 -25.73 -4.84
N LEU A 264 3.74 -24.52 -4.65
CA LEU A 264 2.70 -24.21 -3.67
C LEU A 264 1.31 -24.03 -4.30
N ASN A 265 1.27 -23.61 -5.56
CA ASN A 265 0.06 -23.42 -6.36
C ASN A 265 0.30 -23.98 -7.77
N PRO A 266 -0.11 -25.23 -8.05
CA PRO A 266 0.11 -25.87 -9.36
C PRO A 266 -0.52 -25.15 -10.56
N GLY A 267 -1.43 -24.19 -10.32
CA GLY A 267 -2.02 -23.35 -11.37
C GLY A 267 -1.08 -22.25 -11.90
N VAL A 268 0.12 -22.07 -11.31
CA VAL A 268 1.09 -21.08 -11.74
C VAL A 268 1.92 -21.61 -12.91
N PRO A 269 1.91 -20.95 -14.09
CA PRO A 269 2.75 -21.33 -15.22
C PRO A 269 4.24 -21.20 -14.89
N LYS A 270 5.06 -22.08 -15.52
CA LYS A 270 6.52 -22.10 -15.30
C LYS A 270 7.18 -20.76 -15.65
N GLU A 271 6.74 -20.09 -16.70
CA GLU A 271 7.25 -18.81 -17.15
C GLU A 271 7.06 -17.73 -16.07
N LEU A 272 5.93 -17.74 -15.38
CA LEU A 272 5.65 -16.82 -14.27
C LEU A 272 6.45 -17.16 -13.01
N ASP A 273 6.69 -18.48 -12.76
CA ASP A 273 7.66 -18.93 -11.76
C ASP A 273 9.05 -18.33 -12.02
N ASP A 274 9.53 -18.44 -13.24
CA ASP A 274 10.89 -18.03 -13.59
C ASP A 274 11.06 -16.51 -13.43
N VAL A 275 10.07 -15.70 -13.81
CA VAL A 275 10.06 -14.26 -13.55
C VAL A 275 10.05 -13.96 -12.05
N THR A 276 9.21 -14.65 -11.27
CA THR A 276 9.11 -14.45 -9.82
C THR A 276 10.44 -14.78 -9.14
N MET A 277 11.02 -15.93 -9.45
CA MET A 277 12.29 -16.37 -8.86
C MET A 277 13.47 -15.48 -9.27
N LYS A 278 13.47 -14.95 -10.50
CA LYS A 278 14.47 -13.96 -10.94
C LYS A 278 14.34 -12.65 -10.15
N ALA A 279 13.13 -12.15 -9.93
CA ALA A 279 12.89 -10.96 -9.11
C ALA A 279 13.36 -11.16 -7.66
N LEU A 280 13.26 -12.38 -7.13
CA LEU A 280 13.67 -12.77 -5.77
C LEU A 280 15.13 -13.25 -5.66
N SER A 281 15.95 -13.10 -6.72
CA SER A 281 17.38 -13.38 -6.63
C SER A 281 18.04 -12.47 -5.60
N ARG A 282 18.80 -13.05 -4.65
CA ARG A 282 19.57 -12.28 -3.67
C ARG A 282 20.82 -11.66 -4.30
N ASP A 283 21.42 -12.32 -5.30
CA ASP A 283 22.47 -11.72 -6.11
C ASP A 283 21.83 -10.67 -7.05
N LEU A 284 22.27 -9.43 -6.92
CA LEU A 284 21.81 -8.32 -7.76
C LEU A 284 22.06 -8.56 -9.25
N ARG A 285 23.12 -9.29 -9.61
CA ARG A 285 23.44 -9.64 -11.02
C ARG A 285 22.47 -10.65 -11.61
N GLY A 286 21.88 -11.50 -10.76
CA GLY A 286 20.86 -12.47 -11.15
C GLY A 286 19.45 -11.91 -11.19
N ARG A 287 19.22 -10.71 -10.62
CA ARG A 287 17.93 -10.04 -10.52
C ARG A 287 17.67 -9.16 -11.75
N PHE A 288 16.43 -8.71 -11.95
CA PHE A 288 16.16 -7.62 -12.88
C PHE A 288 16.81 -6.32 -12.39
N ALA A 289 17.39 -5.56 -13.29
CA ALA A 289 18.14 -4.34 -12.95
C ALA A 289 17.25 -3.24 -12.37
N ASP A 290 16.00 -3.16 -12.84
CA ASP A 290 15.03 -2.16 -12.47
C ASP A 290 13.58 -2.63 -12.72
N GLY A 291 12.62 -1.77 -12.43
CA GLY A 291 11.20 -2.05 -12.64
C GLY A 291 10.83 -2.24 -14.12
N ASN A 292 11.46 -1.53 -15.07
CA ASN A 292 11.16 -1.68 -16.49
C ASN A 292 11.52 -3.09 -16.97
N ALA A 293 12.72 -3.57 -16.63
CA ALA A 293 13.15 -4.92 -17.00
C ALA A 293 12.22 -6.02 -16.43
N MET A 294 11.69 -5.83 -15.23
CA MET A 294 10.68 -6.75 -14.66
C MET A 294 9.34 -6.63 -15.37
N ALA A 295 8.90 -5.40 -15.68
CA ALA A 295 7.63 -5.14 -16.39
C ALA A 295 7.63 -5.73 -17.80
N ASP A 296 8.74 -5.63 -18.53
CA ASP A 296 8.91 -6.19 -19.86
C ASP A 296 8.83 -7.72 -19.83
N ALA A 297 9.50 -8.35 -18.85
CA ALA A 297 9.43 -9.79 -18.66
C ALA A 297 7.99 -10.27 -18.33
N LEU A 298 7.28 -9.56 -17.45
CA LEU A 298 5.88 -9.87 -17.14
C LEU A 298 4.95 -9.64 -18.34
N THR A 299 5.23 -8.62 -19.17
CA THR A 299 4.48 -8.38 -20.40
C THR A 299 4.64 -9.55 -21.36
N ALA A 300 5.89 -10.00 -21.59
CA ALA A 300 6.17 -11.15 -22.44
C ALA A 300 5.44 -12.43 -21.96
N VAL A 301 5.39 -12.67 -20.64
CA VAL A 301 4.67 -13.81 -20.06
C VAL A 301 3.15 -13.68 -20.26
N LEU A 302 2.58 -12.50 -20.01
CA LEU A 302 1.14 -12.25 -20.22
C LEU A 302 0.71 -12.38 -21.69
N GLU A 303 1.60 -12.12 -22.63
CA GLU A 303 1.33 -12.24 -24.06
C GLU A 303 1.55 -13.65 -24.60
N SER A 304 2.58 -14.35 -24.12
CA SER A 304 2.99 -15.67 -24.67
C SER A 304 2.28 -16.86 -24.01
N VAL A 305 1.80 -16.73 -22.76
CA VAL A 305 1.14 -17.81 -22.03
C VAL A 305 -0.37 -17.72 -22.21
N PRO A 306 -1.02 -18.66 -22.96
CA PRO A 306 -2.45 -18.55 -23.28
C PRO A 306 -3.37 -18.42 -22.05
N ALA A 307 -3.02 -19.11 -20.93
CA ALA A 307 -3.79 -19.06 -19.70
C ALA A 307 -3.75 -17.70 -18.98
N LEU A 308 -2.83 -16.80 -19.35
CA LEU A 308 -2.65 -15.47 -18.80
C LEU A 308 -3.05 -14.35 -19.77
N SER A 309 -3.18 -14.67 -21.06
CA SER A 309 -3.44 -13.69 -22.11
C SER A 309 -4.83 -13.05 -21.98
N GLY A 310 -4.97 -11.84 -22.52
CA GLY A 310 -6.25 -11.11 -22.52
C GLY A 310 -6.60 -10.42 -21.20
N THR A 311 -5.74 -10.50 -20.18
CA THR A 311 -5.95 -9.78 -18.90
C THR A 311 -5.78 -8.28 -19.09
N THR A 312 -6.79 -7.51 -18.74
CA THR A 312 -6.86 -6.06 -18.92
C THR A 312 -7.28 -5.35 -17.63
N HIS A 313 -7.27 -4.02 -17.62
CA HIS A 313 -7.84 -3.24 -16.52
C HIS A 313 -9.30 -3.58 -16.24
N HIS A 314 -10.09 -3.94 -17.28
CA HIS A 314 -11.47 -4.39 -17.10
C HIS A 314 -11.54 -5.70 -16.29
N THR A 315 -10.64 -6.64 -16.58
CA THR A 315 -10.53 -7.90 -15.80
C THR A 315 -10.25 -7.61 -14.32
N ILE A 316 -9.32 -6.67 -14.04
CA ILE A 316 -8.99 -6.27 -12.66
C ILE A 316 -10.18 -5.59 -12.00
N ARG A 317 -10.83 -4.65 -12.68
CA ARG A 317 -12.04 -3.98 -12.20
C ARG A 317 -13.12 -4.97 -11.78
N ASP A 318 -13.40 -5.95 -12.65
CA ASP A 318 -14.48 -6.91 -12.41
C ASP A 318 -14.12 -7.84 -11.25
N TRP A 319 -12.84 -8.23 -11.13
CA TRP A 319 -12.34 -8.99 -9.99
C TRP A 319 -12.46 -8.20 -8.67
N VAL A 320 -12.05 -6.94 -8.63
CA VAL A 320 -12.17 -6.07 -7.44
C VAL A 320 -13.63 -5.93 -7.03
N ARG A 321 -14.53 -5.63 -7.99
CA ARG A 321 -15.98 -5.51 -7.73
C ARG A 321 -16.56 -6.77 -7.13
N LYS A 322 -16.20 -7.93 -7.67
CA LYS A 322 -16.64 -9.23 -7.15
C LYS A 322 -16.23 -9.40 -5.70
N LEU A 323 -14.93 -9.26 -5.38
CA LEU A 323 -14.43 -9.44 -4.03
C LEU A 323 -15.06 -8.48 -3.02
N THR A 324 -15.19 -7.20 -3.39
CA THR A 324 -15.75 -6.19 -2.49
C THR A 324 -17.26 -6.34 -2.30
N SER A 325 -18.00 -6.83 -3.29
CA SER A 325 -19.43 -7.12 -3.15
C SER A 325 -19.68 -8.36 -2.27
N GLU A 326 -18.90 -9.42 -2.47
CA GLU A 326 -18.98 -10.63 -1.62
C GLU A 326 -18.68 -10.31 -0.16
N ALA A 327 -17.65 -9.47 0.11
CA ALA A 327 -17.29 -9.05 1.45
C ALA A 327 -18.41 -8.24 2.13
N LYS A 328 -19.09 -7.35 1.39
CA LYS A 328 -20.21 -6.57 1.90
C LYS A 328 -21.41 -7.46 2.24
N GLN A 329 -21.73 -8.43 1.39
CA GLN A 329 -22.83 -9.38 1.65
C GLN A 329 -22.59 -10.21 2.92
N VAL A 330 -21.33 -10.66 3.12
CA VAL A 330 -20.97 -11.40 4.34
C VAL A 330 -21.11 -10.50 5.58
N ALA A 331 -20.63 -9.26 5.52
CA ALA A 331 -20.75 -8.31 6.63
C ALA A 331 -22.22 -8.00 6.99
N GLN A 332 -23.07 -7.75 5.98
CA GLN A 332 -24.51 -7.52 6.18
C GLN A 332 -25.21 -8.74 6.78
N GLY A 333 -24.88 -9.96 6.33
CA GLY A 333 -25.44 -11.17 6.90
C GLY A 333 -25.06 -11.38 8.39
N TRP A 334 -23.90 -10.90 8.82
CA TRP A 334 -23.51 -10.96 10.24
C TRP A 334 -24.24 -9.92 11.09
N GLU A 335 -24.41 -8.68 10.59
CA GLU A 335 -25.18 -7.65 11.27
C GLU A 335 -26.67 -8.05 11.42
N GLU A 336 -27.24 -8.71 10.42
CA GLU A 336 -28.60 -9.27 10.50
C GLU A 336 -28.71 -10.42 11.51
N GLN A 337 -27.68 -11.29 11.59
CA GLN A 337 -27.65 -12.36 12.60
C GLN A 337 -27.46 -11.81 14.02
N GLU A 338 -26.57 -10.82 14.23
CA GLU A 338 -26.41 -10.19 15.53
C GLU A 338 -27.66 -9.42 15.96
N SER A 339 -28.32 -8.72 15.04
CA SER A 339 -29.59 -8.05 15.33
C SER A 339 -30.71 -9.06 15.62
N GLY A 340 -30.75 -10.18 14.91
CA GLY A 340 -31.69 -11.28 15.16
C GLY A 340 -31.47 -11.92 16.54
N LEU A 341 -30.22 -12.18 16.91
CA LEU A 341 -29.85 -12.69 18.24
C LEU A 341 -30.24 -11.72 19.37
N HIS A 342 -30.08 -10.42 19.15
CA HIS A 342 -30.50 -9.40 20.15
C HIS A 342 -32.01 -9.35 20.33
N VAL A 343 -32.78 -9.49 19.24
CA VAL A 343 -34.26 -9.54 19.29
C VAL A 343 -34.74 -10.82 19.99
N ASP A 344 -34.12 -11.96 19.74
CA ASP A 344 -34.45 -13.23 20.39
C ASP A 344 -34.13 -13.22 21.88
N VAL A 345 -32.99 -12.63 22.30
CA VAL A 345 -32.63 -12.48 23.70
C VAL A 345 -33.59 -11.50 24.43
N GLN A 346 -33.97 -10.40 23.79
CA GLN A 346 -34.96 -9.48 24.37
C GLN A 346 -36.34 -10.12 24.49
N ASN A 347 -36.76 -10.89 23.50
CA ASN A 347 -38.03 -11.62 23.54
C ASN A 347 -38.01 -12.74 24.60
N ALA A 348 -36.89 -13.45 24.79
CA ALA A 348 -36.72 -14.45 25.81
C ALA A 348 -36.75 -13.84 27.22
N LEU A 349 -36.08 -12.71 27.43
CA LEU A 349 -36.11 -11.94 28.66
C LEU A 349 -37.51 -11.39 28.98
N ALA A 350 -38.21 -10.86 27.99
CA ALA A 350 -39.58 -10.38 28.15
C ALA A 350 -40.55 -11.52 28.51
N HIS A 351 -40.35 -12.73 27.96
CA HIS A 351 -41.16 -13.91 28.30
C HIS A 351 -40.88 -14.44 29.74
N SER A 352 -39.63 -14.38 30.16
CA SER A 352 -39.21 -14.79 31.54
C SER A 352 -39.78 -13.83 32.61
N VAL A 353 -39.72 -12.52 32.33
CA VAL A 353 -40.29 -11.49 33.24
C VAL A 353 -41.81 -11.61 33.29
N ALA A 354 -42.51 -11.95 32.19
CA ALA A 354 -43.96 -12.12 32.14
C ALA A 354 -44.45 -13.39 32.89
N LYS A 355 -43.54 -14.37 33.12
CA LYS A 355 -43.87 -15.61 33.90
C LYS A 355 -43.51 -15.54 35.36
N GLY A 356 -42.92 -14.45 35.84
CA GLY A 356 -42.60 -14.28 37.27
C GLY A 356 -41.52 -15.26 37.80
N GLU A 357 -40.62 -15.76 36.91
CA GLU A 357 -39.49 -16.59 37.32
C GLU A 357 -38.32 -15.67 37.67
N ASP A 358 -37.90 -15.70 38.96
CA ASP A 358 -36.72 -14.99 39.45
C ASP A 358 -35.48 -15.54 38.70
N VAL A 359 -34.82 -14.68 37.94
CA VAL A 359 -33.50 -14.97 37.31
C VAL A 359 -32.47 -14.78 38.43
N VAL A 360 -31.95 -15.89 38.95
CA VAL A 360 -30.79 -15.94 39.83
C VAL A 360 -29.49 -15.78 39.02
#